data_dd9b294538192e6862bb8b0ad0d9dcf1
#
_entry.id   dd9b294538192e6862bb8b0ad0d9dcf1
#
_cell.length_a   1.000
_cell.length_b   1.000
_cell.length_c   1.000
_cell.angle_alpha   90.00
_cell.angle_beta   90.00
_cell.angle_gamma   90.00
#
_symmetry.space_group_name_H-M   'P 1'
#
loop_
_entity.id
_entity.type
_entity.pdbx_description
1 polymer ?
#
loop_
_entity_poly.entity_id
_entity_poly.type
_entity_poly.pdbx_seq_one_letter_code
_entity_poly.pdbx_strand_id
1 'polypeptide(L)'
;MSNQKPKVAALFAGAGGLSLGFKMAGFDVVVATDFDKAVEITYSYNNPNTKFIRADIRKLHAEDLLSPAGIKPGEIDLLIGGPPCQGFSLANQQSRFLDNPNNRLFRDFIRIVKEMRPRWFLMENVVGLLRMKKGEIRDEIVEAFEKLGYTTVTQVLRAVDYGVPQIRERIFFVGNCEGKTFVYPEATHFELNPYQAAVSPQKAFITVKQAIWDLPNLNNGFGADEMMYDSSKTPKPGTYAFMMRNGAEKLFNHRATRNSPEVVERYKYIGQGENWSSIPEKLMKSWRSISPEEIAKVSHSSLYKRLDENEPSITVANFRKSMFIHPWEDRGLTVREAARLQSFPDTYRFFGSLGAQQQQVANAVPPLLAKAVAEQIMKAMNASTGKQS
;
A
#
# COMPACT_ATOMS: atom_id res chain seq x y z
N MET A 1 0.17 32.89 12.50
CA MET A 1 0.84 31.60 12.24
C MET A 1 0.89 31.43 10.73
N SER A 2 2.06 31.16 10.16
CA SER A 2 2.23 31.04 8.69
C SER A 2 1.36 29.90 8.16
N ASN A 3 0.58 30.20 7.14
CA ASN A 3 -0.34 29.25 6.46
C ASN A 3 0.43 28.24 5.57
N GLN A 4 1.69 27.94 5.93
CA GLN A 4 2.57 27.09 5.16
C GLN A 4 2.36 25.64 5.56
N LYS A 5 2.09 24.78 4.55
CA LYS A 5 1.92 23.33 4.75
C LYS A 5 3.23 22.72 5.26
N PRO A 6 3.18 21.78 6.23
CA PRO A 6 4.39 21.08 6.69
C PRO A 6 5.07 20.33 5.54
N LYS A 7 6.40 20.51 5.43
CA LYS A 7 7.23 19.92 4.37
C LYS A 7 7.58 18.48 4.68
N VAL A 8 7.40 17.60 3.70
CA VAL A 8 7.66 16.16 3.81
C VAL A 8 8.72 15.72 2.83
N ALA A 9 9.67 14.91 3.30
CA ALA A 9 10.55 14.10 2.47
C ALA A 9 10.08 12.63 2.49
N ALA A 10 10.05 11.97 1.33
CA ALA A 10 9.60 10.59 1.18
C ALA A 10 10.73 9.67 0.68
N LEU A 11 11.12 8.69 1.50
CA LEU A 11 12.10 7.67 1.14
C LEU A 11 11.39 6.36 0.76
N PHE A 12 12.02 5.58 -0.14
CA PHE A 12 11.41 4.33 -0.63
C PHE A 12 9.99 4.59 -1.14
N ALA A 13 9.84 5.66 -1.91
CA ALA A 13 8.55 6.26 -2.22
C ALA A 13 7.60 5.33 -2.97
N GLY A 14 8.12 4.34 -3.69
CA GLY A 14 7.31 3.41 -4.47
C GLY A 14 6.38 4.17 -5.42
N ALA A 15 5.20 3.62 -5.65
CA ALA A 15 4.18 4.31 -6.47
C ALA A 15 3.60 5.58 -5.82
N GLY A 16 4.00 5.95 -4.60
CA GLY A 16 3.55 7.19 -3.96
C GLY A 16 2.27 7.07 -3.14
N GLY A 17 1.82 5.87 -2.75
CA GLY A 17 0.60 5.70 -1.96
C GLY A 17 0.68 6.39 -0.59
N LEU A 18 1.82 6.24 0.10
CA LEU A 18 2.08 6.93 1.36
C LEU A 18 2.06 8.46 1.15
N SER A 19 2.83 8.95 0.16
CA SER A 19 2.88 10.38 -0.19
C SER A 19 1.51 10.95 -0.54
N LEU A 20 0.67 10.20 -1.28
CA LEU A 20 -0.68 10.62 -1.64
C LEU A 20 -1.55 10.80 -0.40
N GLY A 21 -1.51 9.86 0.56
CA GLY A 21 -2.25 9.98 1.82
C GLY A 21 -1.84 11.21 2.62
N PHE A 22 -0.53 11.52 2.68
CA PHE A 22 -0.04 12.73 3.35
C PHE A 22 -0.47 14.02 2.64
N LYS A 23 -0.44 14.03 1.28
CA LYS A 23 -0.99 15.18 0.51
C LYS A 23 -2.48 15.38 0.75
N MET A 24 -3.27 14.29 0.83
CA MET A 24 -4.69 14.35 1.16
C MET A 24 -4.95 14.91 2.56
N ALA A 25 -4.03 14.73 3.51
CA ALA A 25 -4.08 15.28 4.86
C ALA A 25 -3.52 16.71 4.96
N GLY A 26 -3.11 17.34 3.84
CA GLY A 26 -2.68 18.73 3.81
C GLY A 26 -1.18 18.96 3.94
N PHE A 27 -0.34 17.92 3.91
CA PHE A 27 1.12 18.05 3.86
C PHE A 27 1.62 18.42 2.45
N ASP A 28 2.81 19.00 2.39
CA ASP A 28 3.53 19.26 1.14
C ASP A 28 4.72 18.32 0.99
N VAL A 29 4.61 17.33 0.10
CA VAL A 29 5.71 16.40 -0.19
C VAL A 29 6.63 17.05 -1.20
N VAL A 30 7.75 17.60 -0.72
CA VAL A 30 8.67 18.43 -1.51
C VAL A 30 9.76 17.62 -2.21
N VAL A 31 10.18 16.50 -1.64
CA VAL A 31 11.19 15.60 -2.21
C VAL A 31 10.81 14.14 -1.99
N ALA A 32 11.13 13.29 -2.96
CA ALA A 32 10.95 11.84 -2.87
C ALA A 32 12.09 11.09 -3.55
N THR A 33 12.39 9.88 -3.07
CA THR A 33 13.41 9.02 -3.68
C THR A 33 12.99 7.57 -3.75
N ASP A 34 13.37 6.92 -4.82
CA ASP A 34 13.35 5.47 -5.02
C ASP A 34 14.44 5.11 -6.06
N PHE A 35 14.82 3.84 -6.14
CA PHE A 35 15.84 3.38 -7.10
C PHE A 35 15.24 2.91 -8.44
N ASP A 36 13.94 2.58 -8.48
CA ASP A 36 13.29 1.97 -9.64
C ASP A 36 12.88 3.02 -10.68
N LYS A 37 13.26 2.80 -11.95
CA LYS A 37 12.94 3.69 -13.07
C LYS A 37 11.44 3.75 -13.36
N ALA A 38 10.70 2.66 -13.25
CA ALA A 38 9.26 2.66 -13.50
C ALA A 38 8.50 3.40 -12.39
N VAL A 39 9.02 3.32 -11.17
CA VAL A 39 8.54 4.10 -10.02
C VAL A 39 8.77 5.60 -10.25
N GLU A 40 9.96 6.02 -10.68
CA GLU A 40 10.26 7.42 -11.00
C GLU A 40 9.23 8.03 -11.98
N ILE A 41 8.91 7.31 -13.06
CA ILE A 41 7.94 7.78 -14.06
C ILE A 41 6.54 7.90 -13.45
N THR A 42 6.09 6.87 -12.74
CA THR A 42 4.79 6.84 -12.07
C THR A 42 4.68 7.96 -11.04
N TYR A 43 5.68 8.08 -10.16
CA TYR A 43 5.66 9.05 -9.08
C TYR A 43 5.67 10.48 -9.61
N SER A 44 6.59 10.81 -10.52
CA SER A 44 6.73 12.16 -11.08
C SER A 44 5.51 12.61 -11.86
N TYR A 45 4.88 11.70 -12.63
CA TYR A 45 3.63 12.01 -13.33
C TYR A 45 2.51 12.43 -12.38
N ASN A 46 2.31 11.67 -11.30
CA ASN A 46 1.23 11.93 -10.34
C ASN A 46 1.59 13.02 -9.31
N ASN A 47 2.85 13.42 -9.22
CA ASN A 47 3.36 14.38 -8.24
C ASN A 47 4.30 15.41 -8.90
N PRO A 48 3.83 16.22 -9.87
CA PRO A 48 4.68 17.10 -10.68
C PRO A 48 5.42 18.16 -9.86
N ASN A 49 4.91 18.52 -8.68
CA ASN A 49 5.52 19.52 -7.79
C ASN A 49 6.50 18.93 -6.78
N THR A 50 6.67 17.59 -6.74
CA THR A 50 7.62 16.91 -5.85
C THR A 50 8.92 16.66 -6.62
N LYS A 51 10.06 17.09 -6.08
CA LYS A 51 11.37 16.74 -6.66
C LYS A 51 11.63 15.25 -6.45
N PHE A 52 11.65 14.48 -7.52
CA PHE A 52 11.98 13.05 -7.44
C PHE A 52 13.47 12.83 -7.74
N ILE A 53 14.13 12.01 -6.93
CA ILE A 53 15.54 11.64 -7.06
C ILE A 53 15.63 10.14 -7.18
N ARG A 54 15.97 9.66 -8.38
CA ARG A 54 16.15 8.23 -8.62
C ARG A 54 17.57 7.81 -8.24
N ALA A 55 17.70 7.17 -7.08
CA ALA A 55 18.99 6.69 -6.60
C ALA A 55 18.84 5.55 -5.56
N ASP A 56 19.93 4.83 -5.34
CA ASP A 56 20.04 3.87 -4.26
C ASP A 56 20.30 4.62 -2.95
N ILE A 57 19.40 4.50 -1.99
CA ILE A 57 19.47 5.19 -0.69
C ILE A 57 20.80 4.93 0.05
N ARG A 58 21.43 3.78 -0.15
CA ARG A 58 22.72 3.43 0.46
C ARG A 58 23.87 4.35 0.03
N LYS A 59 23.68 5.05 -1.10
CA LYS A 59 24.68 5.97 -1.71
C LYS A 59 24.32 7.44 -1.52
N LEU A 60 23.16 7.73 -0.93
CA LEU A 60 22.67 9.09 -0.73
C LEU A 60 22.93 9.57 0.69
N HIS A 61 23.25 10.86 0.82
CA HIS A 61 23.19 11.63 2.04
C HIS A 61 21.95 12.54 2.05
N ALA A 62 21.60 13.07 3.23
CA ALA A 62 20.46 13.99 3.34
C ALA A 62 20.61 15.22 2.43
N GLU A 63 21.82 15.73 2.23
CA GLU A 63 22.09 16.88 1.36
C GLU A 63 21.76 16.58 -0.11
N ASP A 64 22.04 15.37 -0.62
CA ASP A 64 21.69 14.95 -1.98
C ASP A 64 20.19 14.96 -2.24
N LEU A 65 19.39 14.82 -1.18
CA LEU A 65 17.93 14.88 -1.24
C LEU A 65 17.42 16.32 -1.11
N LEU A 66 18.00 17.10 -0.22
CA LEU A 66 17.48 18.41 0.16
C LEU A 66 17.95 19.52 -0.79
N SER A 67 19.22 19.54 -1.19
CA SER A 67 19.77 20.57 -2.08
C SER A 67 19.02 20.73 -3.41
N PRO A 68 18.65 19.63 -4.13
CA PRO A 68 17.88 19.75 -5.36
C PRO A 68 16.45 20.31 -5.17
N ALA A 69 15.93 20.29 -3.95
CA ALA A 69 14.65 20.87 -3.57
C ALA A 69 14.80 22.29 -2.96
N GLY A 70 16.02 22.82 -2.85
CA GLY A 70 16.29 24.11 -2.23
C GLY A 70 16.03 24.16 -0.74
N ILE A 71 16.18 23.04 -0.03
CA ILE A 71 15.86 22.85 1.39
C ILE A 71 17.14 22.55 2.16
N LYS A 72 17.26 23.05 3.38
CA LYS A 72 18.39 22.78 4.29
C LYS A 72 18.02 21.70 5.31
N PRO A 73 19.01 20.99 5.89
CA PRO A 73 18.79 20.13 7.06
C PRO A 73 18.08 20.91 8.19
N GLY A 74 17.10 20.27 8.82
CA GLY A 74 16.26 20.91 9.85
C GLY A 74 15.05 21.70 9.33
N GLU A 75 14.92 21.92 8.01
CA GLU A 75 13.74 22.56 7.41
C GLU A 75 12.65 21.56 6.98
N ILE A 76 12.91 20.25 7.06
CA ILE A 76 11.92 19.20 6.84
C ILE A 76 11.15 18.97 8.14
N ASP A 77 9.85 19.13 8.07
CA ASP A 77 8.98 18.87 9.21
C ASP A 77 8.82 17.36 9.45
N LEU A 78 8.74 16.56 8.40
CA LEU A 78 8.45 15.13 8.49
C LEU A 78 9.20 14.33 7.43
N LEU A 79 9.82 13.23 7.86
CA LEU A 79 10.38 12.20 6.97
C LEU A 79 9.48 10.97 6.99
N ILE A 80 9.03 10.52 5.80
CA ILE A 80 8.20 9.32 5.67
C ILE A 80 8.90 8.27 4.81
N GLY A 81 8.60 6.98 5.05
CA GLY A 81 9.08 5.92 4.16
C GLY A 81 8.74 4.51 4.61
N GLY A 82 8.78 3.58 3.65
CA GLY A 82 8.60 2.15 3.86
C GLY A 82 9.81 1.37 3.37
N PRO A 83 10.91 1.28 4.16
CA PRO A 83 12.08 0.52 3.75
C PRO A 83 11.72 -0.94 3.50
N PRO A 84 12.08 -1.52 2.33
CA PRO A 84 11.68 -2.88 1.99
C PRO A 84 12.34 -3.89 2.92
N CYS A 85 11.57 -4.93 3.25
CA CYS A 85 11.94 -6.04 4.09
C CYS A 85 11.77 -7.33 3.27
N GLN A 86 12.72 -7.62 2.37
CA GLN A 86 12.55 -8.66 1.34
C GLN A 86 12.68 -10.11 1.85
N GLY A 87 12.81 -10.37 3.12
CA GLY A 87 12.83 -11.72 3.67
C GLY A 87 11.57 -12.12 4.46
N PHE A 88 10.56 -11.25 4.58
CA PHE A 88 9.50 -11.32 5.59
C PHE A 88 8.10 -11.60 5.09
N SER A 89 7.92 -11.77 3.78
CA SER A 89 6.63 -12.29 3.32
C SER A 89 6.54 -13.77 3.71
N LEU A 90 5.39 -14.19 4.24
CA LEU A 90 5.08 -15.58 4.57
C LEU A 90 5.32 -16.56 3.40
N ALA A 91 5.49 -16.04 2.20
CA ALA A 91 5.76 -16.78 0.98
C ALA A 91 7.23 -17.25 0.82
N ASN A 92 8.17 -16.77 1.63
CA ASN A 92 9.61 -17.01 1.43
C ASN A 92 10.33 -17.49 2.71
N GLN A 93 9.73 -18.39 3.49
CA GLN A 93 10.25 -18.85 4.79
C GLN A 93 11.53 -19.72 4.73
N GLN A 94 12.08 -20.04 3.58
CA GLN A 94 13.06 -21.12 3.50
C GLN A 94 14.54 -20.73 3.30
N SER A 95 14.94 -19.50 3.13
CA SER A 95 16.39 -19.26 2.97
C SER A 95 16.89 -17.86 3.30
N ARG A 96 17.85 -17.82 4.22
CA ARG A 96 18.93 -16.83 4.35
C ARG A 96 18.54 -15.43 4.85
N PHE A 97 17.97 -15.39 6.04
CA PHE A 97 17.47 -14.19 6.68
C PHE A 97 18.53 -13.16 7.10
N LEU A 98 19.73 -13.60 7.45
CA LEU A 98 20.72 -12.72 8.07
C LEU A 98 21.66 -12.00 7.07
N ASP A 99 21.80 -12.53 5.85
CA ASP A 99 22.79 -12.05 4.88
C ASP A 99 22.22 -11.20 3.73
N ASN A 100 20.91 -11.01 3.65
CA ASN A 100 20.33 -10.19 2.59
C ASN A 100 20.52 -8.69 2.92
N PRO A 101 21.31 -7.95 2.12
CA PRO A 101 21.57 -6.53 2.35
C PRO A 101 20.30 -5.65 2.33
N ASN A 102 19.23 -6.13 1.69
CA ASN A 102 17.95 -5.43 1.66
C ASN A 102 17.18 -5.49 3.00
N ASN A 103 17.53 -6.43 3.89
CA ASN A 103 16.94 -6.50 5.23
C ASN A 103 17.52 -5.45 6.19
N ARG A 104 18.48 -4.66 5.74
CA ARG A 104 19.13 -3.61 6.54
C ARG A 104 18.74 -2.21 6.13
N LEU A 105 17.86 -2.04 5.13
CA LEU A 105 17.48 -0.71 4.60
C LEU A 105 16.74 0.17 5.62
N PHE A 106 16.16 -0.41 6.68
CA PHE A 106 15.68 0.39 7.82
C PHE A 106 16.81 1.16 8.51
N ARG A 107 18.06 0.65 8.49
CA ARG A 107 19.24 1.36 9.03
C ARG A 107 19.61 2.57 8.18
N ASP A 108 19.41 2.47 6.85
CA ASP A 108 19.57 3.62 5.96
C ASP A 108 18.49 4.67 6.19
N PHE A 109 17.25 4.25 6.49
CA PHE A 109 16.21 5.18 6.91
C PHE A 109 16.62 5.93 8.19
N ILE A 110 17.08 5.21 9.23
CA ILE A 110 17.56 5.79 10.48
C ILE A 110 18.76 6.73 10.25
N ARG A 111 19.70 6.35 9.37
CA ARG A 111 20.85 7.19 8.99
C ARG A 111 20.40 8.52 8.37
N ILE A 112 19.44 8.48 7.44
CA ILE A 112 18.90 9.70 6.83
C ILE A 112 18.14 10.54 7.87
N VAL A 113 17.39 9.94 8.80
CA VAL A 113 16.77 10.69 9.93
C VAL A 113 17.84 11.43 10.75
N LYS A 114 18.97 10.77 11.06
CA LYS A 114 20.10 11.38 11.77
C LYS A 114 20.71 12.57 11.02
N GLU A 115 20.89 12.44 9.70
CA GLU A 115 21.48 13.46 8.86
C GLU A 115 20.53 14.64 8.60
N MET A 116 19.26 14.33 8.29
CA MET A 116 18.23 15.31 7.89
C MET A 116 17.62 16.06 9.09
N ARG A 117 17.55 15.40 10.26
CA ARG A 117 16.96 15.91 11.51
C ARG A 117 15.56 16.47 11.35
N PRO A 118 14.62 15.71 10.77
CA PRO A 118 13.23 16.14 10.67
C PRO A 118 12.61 16.28 12.07
N ARG A 119 11.61 17.14 12.24
CA ARG A 119 10.87 17.27 13.51
C ARG A 119 10.10 16.00 13.86
N TRP A 120 9.59 15.31 12.83
CA TRP A 120 8.83 14.07 12.92
C TRP A 120 9.33 13.05 11.90
N PHE A 121 9.14 11.78 12.18
CA PHE A 121 9.28 10.73 11.19
C PHE A 121 8.12 9.74 11.25
N LEU A 122 7.84 9.09 10.12
CA LEU A 122 7.01 7.91 10.01
C LEU A 122 7.74 6.86 9.19
N MET A 123 7.94 5.69 9.78
CA MET A 123 8.45 4.51 9.09
C MET A 123 7.38 3.42 9.07
N GLU A 124 7.05 2.91 7.88
CA GLU A 124 6.12 1.81 7.67
C GLU A 124 6.85 0.51 7.38
N ASN A 125 6.28 -0.62 7.79
CA ASN A 125 6.78 -1.92 7.39
C ASN A 125 5.70 -3.01 7.44
N VAL A 126 6.05 -4.22 6.96
CA VAL A 126 5.18 -5.40 7.07
C VAL A 126 5.18 -5.96 8.49
N VAL A 127 4.06 -6.52 8.95
CA VAL A 127 3.91 -7.08 10.31
C VAL A 127 4.87 -8.24 10.57
N GLY A 128 5.36 -8.91 9.51
CA GLY A 128 6.38 -9.94 9.62
C GLY A 128 7.65 -9.49 10.36
N LEU A 129 7.95 -8.18 10.34
CA LEU A 129 9.05 -7.58 11.11
C LEU A 129 8.95 -7.86 12.62
N LEU A 130 7.75 -7.90 13.20
CA LEU A 130 7.52 -8.21 14.61
C LEU A 130 7.86 -9.66 15.01
N ARG A 131 7.85 -10.57 14.05
CA ARG A 131 8.15 -11.99 14.30
C ARG A 131 9.64 -12.30 14.22
N MET A 132 10.42 -11.36 13.71
CA MET A 132 11.86 -11.54 13.55
C MET A 132 12.57 -11.53 14.89
N LYS A 133 13.49 -12.47 15.05
CA LYS A 133 14.25 -12.60 16.28
C LYS A 133 13.38 -12.38 17.53
N LYS A 134 12.14 -12.92 17.51
CA LYS A 134 11.17 -12.80 18.64
C LYS A 134 10.84 -11.34 19.04
N GLY A 135 10.90 -10.39 18.10
CA GLY A 135 10.59 -8.97 18.36
C GLY A 135 11.81 -8.05 18.52
N GLU A 136 13.02 -8.59 18.65
CA GLU A 136 14.26 -7.83 18.86
C GLU A 136 14.49 -6.73 17.78
N ILE A 137 14.05 -6.97 16.53
CA ILE A 137 14.22 -5.97 15.45
C ILE A 137 13.36 -4.74 15.69
N ARG A 138 12.12 -4.89 16.20
CA ARG A 138 11.28 -3.75 16.58
C ARG A 138 11.98 -2.92 17.65
N ASP A 139 12.52 -3.57 18.66
CA ASP A 139 13.15 -2.91 19.80
C ASP A 139 14.47 -2.23 19.36
N GLU A 140 15.27 -2.88 18.48
CA GLU A 140 16.46 -2.25 17.86
C GLU A 140 16.10 -0.95 17.12
N ILE A 141 14.99 -0.94 16.38
CA ILE A 141 14.54 0.24 15.64
C ILE A 141 14.12 1.35 16.59
N VAL A 142 13.31 1.05 17.61
CA VAL A 142 12.83 2.02 18.59
C VAL A 142 14.00 2.63 19.35
N GLU A 143 14.90 1.79 19.89
CA GLU A 143 16.09 2.23 20.61
C GLU A 143 17.00 3.12 19.76
N ALA A 144 17.15 2.79 18.46
CA ALA A 144 17.96 3.60 17.56
C ALA A 144 17.39 5.01 17.35
N PHE A 145 16.06 5.16 17.28
CA PHE A 145 15.42 6.47 17.20
C PHE A 145 15.47 7.23 18.55
N GLU A 146 15.31 6.54 19.67
CA GLU A 146 15.45 7.14 21.00
C GLU A 146 16.85 7.70 21.23
N LYS A 147 17.91 6.99 20.80
CA LYS A 147 19.31 7.47 20.81
C LYS A 147 19.51 8.73 19.96
N LEU A 148 18.65 8.98 18.98
CA LEU A 148 18.65 10.20 18.17
C LEU A 148 17.79 11.34 18.79
N GLY A 149 17.15 11.09 19.93
CA GLY A 149 16.32 12.06 20.66
C GLY A 149 14.84 12.08 20.25
N TYR A 150 14.36 11.03 19.57
CA TYR A 150 12.94 10.92 19.19
C TYR A 150 12.18 10.06 20.19
N THR A 151 11.06 10.56 20.70
CA THR A 151 10.06 9.73 21.36
C THR A 151 9.28 8.96 20.29
N THR A 152 9.34 7.63 20.33
CA THR A 152 8.80 6.74 19.28
C THR A 152 7.66 5.88 19.81
N VAL A 153 6.56 5.83 19.09
CA VAL A 153 5.42 4.91 19.34
C VAL A 153 5.17 4.02 18.13
N THR A 154 4.77 2.79 18.38
CA THR A 154 4.56 1.79 17.34
C THR A 154 3.18 1.17 17.45
N GLN A 155 2.52 0.95 16.29
CA GLN A 155 1.24 0.26 16.24
C GLN A 155 1.07 -0.48 14.91
N VAL A 156 0.39 -1.62 14.97
CA VAL A 156 -0.10 -2.33 13.78
C VAL A 156 -1.49 -1.78 13.46
N LEU A 157 -1.68 -1.37 12.21
CA LEU A 157 -2.96 -0.88 11.70
C LEU A 157 -3.45 -1.79 10.58
N ARG A 158 -4.75 -2.03 10.55
CA ARG A 158 -5.45 -2.76 9.49
C ARG A 158 -6.05 -1.75 8.52
N ALA A 159 -5.73 -1.83 7.24
CA ALA A 159 -6.22 -0.88 6.24
C ALA A 159 -7.75 -0.86 6.13
N VAL A 160 -8.39 -2.02 6.32
CA VAL A 160 -9.85 -2.16 6.28
C VAL A 160 -10.57 -1.29 7.31
N ASP A 161 -9.95 -1.06 8.47
CA ASP A 161 -10.49 -0.24 9.55
C ASP A 161 -10.58 1.26 9.18
N TYR A 162 -9.96 1.66 8.06
CA TYR A 162 -9.89 3.04 7.56
C TYR A 162 -10.55 3.22 6.18
N GLY A 163 -11.45 2.31 5.81
CA GLY A 163 -12.23 2.38 4.57
C GLY A 163 -11.48 1.94 3.32
N VAL A 164 -10.39 1.19 3.46
CA VAL A 164 -9.74 0.50 2.37
C VAL A 164 -10.43 -0.86 2.17
N PRO A 165 -10.89 -1.23 0.96
CA PRO A 165 -11.57 -2.51 0.72
C PRO A 165 -10.59 -3.70 0.68
N GLN A 166 -9.70 -3.76 1.67
CA GLN A 166 -8.64 -4.77 1.75
C GLN A 166 -8.19 -5.03 3.19
N ILE A 167 -8.14 -6.31 3.57
CA ILE A 167 -7.52 -6.75 4.81
C ILE A 167 -5.99 -6.75 4.59
N ARG A 168 -5.35 -5.66 5.03
CA ARG A 168 -3.91 -5.45 4.92
C ARG A 168 -3.38 -4.84 6.21
N GLU A 169 -2.46 -5.51 6.85
CA GLU A 169 -1.85 -5.07 8.09
C GLU A 169 -0.46 -4.49 7.85
N ARG A 170 -0.16 -3.38 8.52
CA ARG A 170 1.15 -2.72 8.49
C ARG A 170 1.52 -2.22 9.88
N ILE A 171 2.80 -2.35 10.21
CA ILE A 171 3.35 -1.72 11.39
C ILE A 171 3.84 -0.32 11.02
N PHE A 172 3.52 0.64 11.88
CA PHE A 172 4.00 2.01 11.79
C PHE A 172 4.83 2.36 13.01
N PHE A 173 5.91 3.08 12.77
CA PHE A 173 6.74 3.73 13.76
C PHE A 173 6.60 5.23 13.54
N VAL A 174 6.05 5.94 14.50
CA VAL A 174 5.93 7.41 14.45
C VAL A 174 6.73 7.98 15.60
N GLY A 175 7.60 8.92 15.30
CA GLY A 175 8.41 9.58 16.34
C GLY A 175 8.55 11.08 16.11
N ASN A 176 8.77 11.82 17.21
CA ASN A 176 9.07 13.24 17.17
C ASN A 176 10.13 13.61 18.20
N CYS A 177 10.88 14.70 17.93
CA CYS A 177 11.86 15.29 18.84
C CYS A 177 11.34 16.56 19.56
N GLU A 178 10.02 16.83 19.47
CA GLU A 178 9.39 18.01 20.06
C GLU A 178 8.74 17.75 21.43
N GLY A 179 8.82 16.53 21.96
CA GLY A 179 8.15 16.15 23.20
C GLY A 179 6.63 16.13 23.11
N LYS A 180 6.07 16.06 21.90
CA LYS A 180 4.62 16.03 21.67
C LYS A 180 4.07 14.62 21.77
N THR A 181 2.88 14.49 22.36
CA THR A 181 2.16 13.23 22.42
C THR A 181 1.53 12.93 21.06
N PHE A 182 1.76 11.72 20.54
CA PHE A 182 1.10 11.20 19.35
C PHE A 182 0.23 9.99 19.72
N VAL A 183 -0.98 9.97 19.16
CA VAL A 183 -1.92 8.85 19.29
C VAL A 183 -2.35 8.40 17.89
N TYR A 184 -2.29 7.12 17.63
CA TYR A 184 -2.73 6.54 16.36
C TYR A 184 -4.23 6.76 16.12
N PRO A 185 -4.69 6.78 14.84
CA PRO A 185 -6.09 6.99 14.52
C PRO A 185 -6.96 5.85 15.04
N GLU A 186 -8.15 6.19 15.53
CA GLU A 186 -9.19 5.22 15.84
C GLU A 186 -9.79 4.64 14.54
N ALA A 187 -10.27 3.39 14.61
CA ALA A 187 -10.98 2.75 13.50
C ALA A 187 -12.24 3.54 13.13
N THR A 188 -12.48 3.70 11.84
CA THR A 188 -13.67 4.38 11.30
C THR A 188 -14.65 3.42 10.62
N HIS A 189 -14.21 2.22 10.29
CA HIS A 189 -14.99 1.15 9.65
C HIS A 189 -14.87 -0.13 10.45
N PHE A 190 -15.94 -0.95 10.43
CA PHE A 190 -16.08 -2.10 11.30
C PHE A 190 -16.66 -3.30 10.53
N GLU A 191 -16.39 -4.50 11.02
CA GLU A 191 -17.06 -5.70 10.56
C GLU A 191 -18.49 -5.70 11.11
N LEU A 192 -19.46 -5.43 10.25
CA LEU A 192 -20.86 -5.37 10.60
C LEU A 192 -21.64 -6.35 9.74
N ASN A 193 -22.52 -7.15 10.36
CA ASN A 193 -23.47 -7.93 9.58
C ASN A 193 -24.53 -7.00 8.93
N PRO A 194 -25.31 -7.47 7.93
CA PRO A 194 -26.27 -6.63 7.21
C PRO A 194 -27.28 -5.91 8.10
N TYR A 195 -27.74 -6.53 9.18
CA TYR A 195 -28.66 -5.91 10.14
C TYR A 195 -27.96 -4.79 10.92
N GLN A 196 -26.77 -5.06 11.43
CA GLN A 196 -25.96 -4.04 12.13
C GLN A 196 -25.62 -2.86 11.23
N ALA A 197 -25.26 -3.12 9.97
CA ALA A 197 -24.94 -2.08 9.00
C ALA A 197 -26.13 -1.15 8.70
N ALA A 198 -27.36 -1.66 8.78
CA ALA A 198 -28.58 -0.89 8.54
C ALA A 198 -28.94 0.07 9.69
N VAL A 199 -28.57 -0.25 10.93
CA VAL A 199 -28.98 0.48 12.14
C VAL A 199 -27.84 1.15 12.91
N SER A 200 -26.59 0.75 12.64
CA SER A 200 -25.40 1.28 13.33
C SER A 200 -25.02 2.66 12.77
N PRO A 201 -24.62 3.62 13.62
CA PRO A 201 -23.95 4.83 13.16
C PRO A 201 -22.53 4.58 12.63
N GLN A 202 -21.98 3.39 12.88
CA GLN A 202 -20.65 2.97 12.41
C GLN A 202 -20.71 2.62 10.92
N LYS A 203 -19.59 2.82 10.22
CA LYS A 203 -19.45 2.44 8.81
C LYS A 203 -19.03 0.99 8.71
N ALA A 204 -19.73 0.21 7.89
CA ALA A 204 -19.31 -1.14 7.55
C ALA A 204 -18.03 -1.13 6.71
N PHE A 205 -17.27 -2.24 6.73
CA PHE A 205 -16.16 -2.45 5.81
C PHE A 205 -16.61 -2.30 4.36
N ILE A 206 -15.74 -1.71 3.54
CA ILE A 206 -15.99 -1.57 2.10
C ILE A 206 -15.69 -2.92 1.43
N THR A 207 -16.64 -3.43 0.65
CA THR A 207 -16.53 -4.71 -0.04
C THR A 207 -15.83 -4.58 -1.40
N VAL A 208 -15.38 -5.71 -1.95
CA VAL A 208 -14.82 -5.78 -3.31
C VAL A 208 -15.84 -5.23 -4.32
N LYS A 209 -17.12 -5.64 -4.22
CA LYS A 209 -18.17 -5.13 -5.11
C LYS A 209 -18.27 -3.62 -5.06
N GLN A 210 -18.36 -3.03 -3.88
CA GLN A 210 -18.44 -1.58 -3.71
C GLN A 210 -17.24 -0.85 -4.32
N ALA A 211 -16.09 -1.52 -4.40
CA ALA A 211 -14.87 -0.93 -4.94
C ALA A 211 -14.77 -0.95 -6.46
N ILE A 212 -15.27 -2.00 -7.13
CA ILE A 212 -14.97 -2.23 -8.55
C ILE A 212 -16.21 -2.46 -9.45
N TRP A 213 -17.44 -2.48 -8.93
CA TRP A 213 -18.65 -2.83 -9.68
C TRP A 213 -18.92 -1.93 -10.89
N ASP A 214 -18.50 -0.67 -10.81
CA ASP A 214 -18.73 0.37 -11.82
C ASP A 214 -17.67 0.40 -12.93
N LEU A 215 -16.63 -0.44 -12.82
CA LEU A 215 -15.62 -0.58 -13.86
C LEU A 215 -16.19 -1.40 -15.04
N PRO A 216 -15.74 -1.14 -16.27
CA PRO A 216 -16.16 -1.90 -17.44
C PRO A 216 -15.81 -3.38 -17.30
N ASN A 217 -16.74 -4.26 -17.68
CA ASN A 217 -16.48 -5.69 -17.74
C ASN A 217 -15.46 -6.01 -18.85
N LEU A 218 -14.58 -6.96 -18.61
CA LEU A 218 -13.53 -7.35 -19.55
C LEU A 218 -13.49 -8.87 -19.74
N ASN A 219 -13.17 -9.29 -20.95
CA ASN A 219 -12.75 -10.65 -21.19
C ASN A 219 -11.25 -10.83 -20.90
N ASN A 220 -10.80 -12.09 -20.77
CA ASN A 220 -9.39 -12.43 -20.57
C ASN A 220 -8.50 -11.86 -21.69
N GLY A 221 -7.51 -11.04 -21.33
CA GLY A 221 -6.58 -10.40 -22.26
C GLY A 221 -7.09 -9.14 -22.95
N PHE A 222 -8.30 -8.66 -22.64
CA PHE A 222 -8.89 -7.44 -23.18
C PHE A 222 -8.73 -6.23 -22.26
N GLY A 223 -9.22 -5.10 -22.73
CA GLY A 223 -9.08 -3.80 -22.07
C GLY A 223 -7.93 -2.97 -22.63
N ALA A 224 -7.70 -1.80 -22.08
CA ALA A 224 -6.70 -0.85 -22.54
C ALA A 224 -6.03 -0.08 -21.40
N ASP A 225 -4.92 0.57 -21.72
CA ASP A 225 -4.24 1.47 -20.76
C ASP A 225 -5.02 2.78 -20.57
N GLU A 226 -5.88 3.14 -21.52
CA GLU A 226 -6.83 4.25 -21.45
C GLU A 226 -8.15 3.84 -22.11
N MET A 227 -9.28 4.04 -21.44
CA MET A 227 -10.61 3.75 -21.98
C MET A 227 -11.69 4.62 -21.27
N MET A 228 -12.90 4.60 -21.84
CA MET A 228 -14.05 5.29 -21.25
C MET A 228 -14.69 4.41 -20.16
N TYR A 229 -15.34 5.04 -19.20
CA TYR A 229 -16.24 4.34 -18.28
C TYR A 229 -17.50 3.82 -19.01
N ASP A 230 -18.09 2.79 -18.44
CA ASP A 230 -19.42 2.34 -18.80
C ASP A 230 -20.46 3.35 -18.29
N SER A 231 -21.11 4.06 -19.19
CA SER A 231 -22.11 5.08 -18.85
C SER A 231 -23.34 4.53 -18.11
N SER A 232 -23.64 3.23 -18.28
CA SER A 232 -24.71 2.56 -17.55
C SER A 232 -24.38 2.30 -16.07
N LYS A 233 -23.11 2.39 -15.70
CA LYS A 233 -22.60 2.11 -14.35
C LYS A 233 -22.08 3.38 -13.69
N THR A 234 -22.96 4.31 -13.37
CA THR A 234 -22.58 5.57 -12.71
C THR A 234 -22.72 5.46 -11.18
N PRO A 235 -21.62 5.57 -10.41
CA PRO A 235 -21.68 5.50 -8.96
C PRO A 235 -22.35 6.74 -8.36
N LYS A 236 -23.15 6.52 -7.31
CA LYS A 236 -23.84 7.60 -6.58
C LYS A 236 -22.84 8.40 -5.73
N PRO A 237 -23.03 9.74 -5.60
CA PRO A 237 -22.26 10.55 -4.66
C PRO A 237 -22.22 9.93 -3.25
N GLY A 238 -21.08 10.05 -2.58
CA GLY A 238 -20.86 9.49 -1.24
C GLY A 238 -20.48 8.02 -1.19
N THR A 239 -20.56 7.28 -2.32
CA THR A 239 -20.08 5.88 -2.38
C THR A 239 -18.58 5.82 -2.59
N TYR A 240 -17.97 4.67 -2.22
CA TYR A 240 -16.54 4.41 -2.42
C TYR A 240 -16.12 4.54 -3.90
N ALA A 241 -16.88 3.93 -4.82
CA ALA A 241 -16.61 4.02 -6.25
C ALA A 241 -16.65 5.47 -6.76
N PHE A 242 -17.60 6.30 -6.28
CA PHE A 242 -17.66 7.72 -6.61
C PHE A 242 -16.39 8.47 -6.13
N MET A 243 -15.99 8.21 -4.89
CA MET A 243 -14.75 8.79 -4.33
C MET A 243 -13.52 8.36 -5.14
N MET A 244 -13.45 7.11 -5.59
CA MET A 244 -12.33 6.62 -6.39
C MET A 244 -12.30 7.22 -7.80
N ARG A 245 -13.44 7.49 -8.43
CA ARG A 245 -13.47 8.25 -9.70
C ARG A 245 -12.86 9.63 -9.56
N ASN A 246 -13.07 10.32 -8.45
CA ASN A 246 -12.45 11.61 -8.14
C ASN A 246 -12.46 12.60 -9.33
N GLY A 247 -13.59 12.65 -10.07
CA GLY A 247 -13.76 13.50 -11.25
C GLY A 247 -13.01 13.01 -12.51
N ALA A 248 -12.47 11.80 -12.52
CA ALA A 248 -11.81 11.25 -13.69
C ALA A 248 -12.82 11.04 -14.84
N GLU A 249 -12.52 11.59 -16.00
CA GLU A 249 -13.32 11.43 -17.22
C GLU A 249 -13.00 10.12 -17.94
N LYS A 250 -11.76 9.66 -17.81
CA LYS A 250 -11.25 8.44 -18.43
C LYS A 250 -10.67 7.48 -17.39
N LEU A 251 -10.73 6.22 -17.72
CA LEU A 251 -10.19 5.12 -16.92
C LEU A 251 -8.80 4.73 -17.43
N PHE A 252 -7.82 4.58 -16.53
CA PHE A 252 -6.45 4.21 -16.84
C PHE A 252 -6.06 2.88 -16.21
N ASN A 253 -5.15 2.14 -16.87
CA ASN A 253 -4.58 0.88 -16.39
C ASN A 253 -5.62 -0.25 -16.24
N HIS A 254 -6.70 -0.23 -17.03
CA HIS A 254 -7.76 -1.25 -16.97
C HIS A 254 -7.62 -2.25 -18.12
N ARG A 255 -6.54 -3.04 -18.05
CA ARG A 255 -6.21 -4.08 -19.03
C ARG A 255 -5.99 -5.41 -18.31
N ALA A 256 -6.76 -6.43 -18.71
CA ALA A 256 -6.64 -7.78 -18.18
C ALA A 256 -5.41 -8.49 -18.74
N THR A 257 -4.69 -9.21 -17.88
CA THR A 257 -3.61 -10.10 -18.31
C THR A 257 -4.21 -11.21 -19.17
N ARG A 258 -3.58 -11.49 -20.31
CA ARG A 258 -3.96 -12.64 -21.14
C ARG A 258 -3.41 -13.92 -20.50
N ASN A 259 -4.29 -14.77 -20.03
CA ASN A 259 -3.97 -16.11 -19.53
C ASN A 259 -4.23 -17.17 -20.61
N SER A 260 -3.54 -18.30 -20.53
CA SER A 260 -3.78 -19.43 -21.45
C SER A 260 -5.17 -20.05 -21.23
N PRO A 261 -5.74 -20.76 -22.24
CA PRO A 261 -7.02 -21.42 -22.09
C PRO A 261 -7.09 -22.36 -20.88
N GLU A 262 -6.01 -23.08 -20.57
CA GLU A 262 -5.93 -24.00 -19.43
C GLU A 262 -6.03 -23.26 -18.09
N VAL A 263 -5.46 -22.05 -17.99
CA VAL A 263 -5.56 -21.22 -16.78
C VAL A 263 -6.98 -20.69 -16.62
N VAL A 264 -7.60 -20.23 -17.72
CA VAL A 264 -9.00 -19.76 -17.69
C VAL A 264 -9.95 -20.92 -17.34
N GLU A 265 -9.69 -22.12 -17.85
CA GLU A 265 -10.49 -23.31 -17.52
C GLU A 265 -10.44 -23.61 -16.02
N ARG A 266 -9.26 -23.48 -15.36
CA ARG A 266 -9.15 -23.63 -13.90
C ARG A 266 -9.99 -22.63 -13.14
N TYR A 267 -10.09 -21.38 -13.62
CA TYR A 267 -10.87 -20.33 -12.95
C TYR A 267 -12.35 -20.72 -12.81
N LYS A 268 -12.93 -21.41 -13.78
CA LYS A 268 -14.36 -21.82 -13.77
C LYS A 268 -14.73 -22.74 -12.61
N TYR A 269 -13.76 -23.45 -12.04
CA TYR A 269 -13.99 -24.36 -10.91
C TYR A 269 -13.88 -23.68 -9.54
N ILE A 270 -13.48 -22.41 -9.50
CA ILE A 270 -13.21 -21.70 -8.26
C ILE A 270 -14.35 -20.73 -8.00
N GLY A 271 -15.17 -21.00 -7.00
CA GLY A 271 -16.25 -20.13 -6.57
C GLY A 271 -15.73 -18.88 -5.82
N GLN A 272 -16.62 -17.91 -5.57
CA GLN A 272 -16.28 -16.73 -4.77
C GLN A 272 -15.79 -17.14 -3.38
N GLY A 273 -14.72 -16.52 -2.92
CA GLY A 273 -14.08 -16.87 -1.65
C GLY A 273 -13.23 -18.15 -1.67
N GLU A 274 -13.27 -18.94 -2.75
CA GLU A 274 -12.49 -20.18 -2.87
C GLU A 274 -11.09 -19.93 -3.47
N ASN A 275 -10.29 -20.98 -3.55
CA ASN A 275 -8.92 -20.94 -4.05
C ASN A 275 -8.57 -22.20 -4.85
N TRP A 276 -7.29 -22.40 -5.15
CA TRP A 276 -6.76 -23.52 -5.92
C TRP A 276 -7.27 -24.92 -5.50
N SER A 277 -7.69 -25.10 -4.24
CA SER A 277 -8.16 -26.40 -3.74
C SER A 277 -9.46 -26.89 -4.38
N SER A 278 -10.22 -25.98 -5.00
CA SER A 278 -11.44 -26.32 -5.76
C SER A 278 -11.16 -26.79 -7.20
N ILE A 279 -9.90 -26.74 -7.65
CA ILE A 279 -9.52 -27.17 -9.01
C ILE A 279 -9.44 -28.70 -9.08
N PRO A 280 -10.12 -29.37 -10.04
CA PRO A 280 -10.02 -30.80 -10.21
C PRO A 280 -8.58 -31.27 -10.47
N GLU A 281 -8.19 -32.40 -9.84
CA GLU A 281 -6.83 -32.95 -9.91
C GLU A 281 -6.31 -33.11 -11.36
N LYS A 282 -7.16 -33.51 -12.30
CA LYS A 282 -6.82 -33.64 -13.73
C LYS A 282 -6.29 -32.35 -14.35
N LEU A 283 -6.75 -31.18 -13.89
CA LEU A 283 -6.32 -29.87 -14.35
C LEU A 283 -5.10 -29.34 -13.58
N MET A 284 -4.78 -29.94 -12.44
CA MET A 284 -3.60 -29.60 -11.64
C MET A 284 -2.33 -30.26 -12.17
N LYS A 285 -2.41 -31.49 -12.73
CA LYS A 285 -1.25 -32.26 -13.26
C LYS A 285 -0.46 -31.53 -14.34
N SER A 286 -1.10 -30.66 -15.12
CA SER A 286 -0.43 -29.86 -16.15
C SER A 286 0.30 -28.61 -15.58
N TRP A 287 0.09 -28.29 -14.31
CA TRP A 287 0.59 -27.04 -13.73
C TRP A 287 2.00 -27.16 -13.12
N ARG A 288 2.32 -28.32 -12.54
CA ARG A 288 3.67 -28.67 -12.04
C ARG A 288 3.79 -30.18 -12.02
N SER A 289 4.98 -30.68 -12.21
CA SER A 289 5.33 -32.10 -11.97
C SER A 289 5.35 -32.46 -10.46
N ILE A 290 4.47 -31.84 -9.66
CA ILE A 290 4.44 -31.89 -8.20
C ILE A 290 3.12 -32.52 -7.78
N SER A 291 3.14 -33.41 -6.79
CA SER A 291 1.92 -34.03 -6.27
C SER A 291 0.98 -33.03 -5.57
N PRO A 292 -0.34 -33.32 -5.46
CA PRO A 292 -1.26 -32.48 -4.71
C PRO A 292 -0.82 -32.21 -3.26
N GLU A 293 -0.16 -33.17 -2.61
CA GLU A 293 0.35 -33.02 -1.25
C GLU A 293 1.57 -32.08 -1.18
N GLU A 294 2.41 -32.11 -2.19
CA GLU A 294 3.53 -31.15 -2.32
C GLU A 294 3.03 -29.75 -2.67
N ILE A 295 1.98 -29.64 -3.49
CA ILE A 295 1.30 -28.39 -3.78
C ILE A 295 0.71 -27.80 -2.50
N ALA A 296 0.05 -28.62 -1.66
CA ALA A 296 -0.51 -28.19 -0.39
C ALA A 296 0.57 -27.65 0.59
N LYS A 297 1.78 -28.22 0.56
CA LYS A 297 2.91 -27.74 1.38
C LYS A 297 3.53 -26.42 0.87
N VAL A 298 3.42 -26.14 -0.42
CA VAL A 298 4.09 -25.01 -1.09
C VAL A 298 3.10 -23.90 -1.46
N SER A 299 1.79 -24.18 -1.49
CA SER A 299 0.75 -23.26 -1.96
C SER A 299 0.12 -22.50 -0.80
N HIS A 300 0.15 -21.18 -0.90
CA HIS A 300 -0.57 -20.30 0.01
C HIS A 300 -2.07 -20.32 -0.30
N SER A 301 -2.89 -20.09 0.70
CA SER A 301 -4.36 -19.95 0.56
C SER A 301 -4.77 -18.83 -0.42
N SER A 302 -3.86 -17.90 -0.72
CA SER A 302 -4.07 -16.81 -1.68
C SER A 302 -3.78 -17.19 -3.14
N LEU A 303 -3.29 -18.42 -3.42
CA LEU A 303 -3.02 -18.84 -4.78
C LEU A 303 -4.34 -19.23 -5.49
N TYR A 304 -4.57 -18.72 -6.70
CA TYR A 304 -5.85 -18.87 -7.42
C TYR A 304 -7.05 -18.45 -6.55
N LYS A 305 -6.91 -17.39 -5.77
CA LYS A 305 -7.99 -16.89 -4.91
C LYS A 305 -8.98 -16.08 -5.73
N ARG A 306 -10.21 -16.58 -5.89
CA ARG A 306 -11.31 -15.75 -6.38
C ARG A 306 -11.78 -14.86 -5.24
N LEU A 307 -11.84 -13.55 -5.48
CA LEU A 307 -12.35 -12.61 -4.50
C LEU A 307 -13.85 -12.85 -4.26
N ASP A 308 -14.29 -12.64 -3.04
CA ASP A 308 -15.70 -12.58 -2.70
C ASP A 308 -16.19 -11.14 -2.89
N GLU A 309 -17.28 -10.95 -3.63
CA GLU A 309 -17.81 -9.62 -3.91
C GLU A 309 -18.36 -8.90 -2.67
N ASN A 310 -18.81 -9.66 -1.66
CA ASN A 310 -19.46 -9.16 -0.46
C ASN A 310 -18.49 -8.92 0.70
N GLU A 311 -17.22 -9.29 0.53
CA GLU A 311 -16.18 -9.15 1.55
C GLU A 311 -15.10 -8.13 1.11
N PRO A 312 -14.32 -7.55 2.05
CA PRO A 312 -13.07 -6.90 1.71
C PRO A 312 -12.09 -7.89 1.07
N SER A 313 -11.29 -7.42 0.14
CA SER A 313 -10.23 -8.24 -0.47
C SER A 313 -9.20 -8.70 0.56
N ILE A 314 -8.61 -9.86 0.36
CA ILE A 314 -7.36 -10.22 1.02
C ILE A 314 -6.23 -9.28 0.58
N THR A 315 -5.08 -9.31 1.26
CA THR A 315 -3.93 -8.46 0.91
C THR A 315 -3.55 -8.61 -0.56
N VAL A 316 -3.72 -7.53 -1.34
CA VAL A 316 -3.25 -7.43 -2.72
C VAL A 316 -1.72 -7.43 -2.69
N ALA A 317 -1.15 -8.61 -2.85
CA ALA A 317 0.28 -8.83 -3.01
C ALA A 317 0.64 -8.82 -4.50
N ASN A 318 1.71 -9.48 -4.93
CA ASN A 318 2.00 -9.63 -6.36
C ASN A 318 0.89 -10.48 -7.04
N PHE A 319 -0.24 -9.85 -7.33
CA PHE A 319 -1.47 -10.51 -7.75
C PHE A 319 -1.38 -11.21 -9.11
N ARG A 320 -0.39 -10.90 -9.94
CA ARG A 320 -0.09 -11.70 -11.13
C ARG A 320 0.49 -13.07 -10.76
N LYS A 321 1.43 -13.12 -9.83
CA LYS A 321 2.04 -14.39 -9.40
C LYS A 321 1.09 -15.23 -8.56
N SER A 322 0.24 -14.58 -7.77
CA SER A 322 -0.77 -15.23 -6.94
C SER A 322 -2.04 -15.59 -7.71
N MET A 323 -2.18 -15.11 -8.97
CA MET A 323 -3.33 -15.37 -9.82
C MET A 323 -4.66 -15.07 -9.11
N PHE A 324 -4.79 -13.86 -8.56
CA PHE A 324 -6.07 -13.41 -8.01
C PHE A 324 -7.12 -13.33 -9.11
N ILE A 325 -8.27 -13.95 -8.86
CA ILE A 325 -9.34 -14.05 -9.81
C ILE A 325 -10.40 -13.00 -9.47
N HIS A 326 -10.89 -12.33 -10.52
CA HIS A 326 -11.99 -11.38 -10.42
C HIS A 326 -13.25 -12.05 -9.81
N PRO A 327 -14.06 -11.38 -8.98
CA PRO A 327 -15.15 -12.04 -8.27
C PRO A 327 -16.19 -12.69 -9.19
N TRP A 328 -16.51 -12.11 -10.33
CA TRP A 328 -17.54 -12.61 -11.25
C TRP A 328 -17.08 -12.82 -12.70
N GLU A 329 -15.80 -12.69 -13.00
CA GLU A 329 -15.23 -12.93 -14.34
C GLU A 329 -14.07 -13.93 -14.27
N ASP A 330 -13.92 -14.80 -15.28
CA ASP A 330 -12.88 -15.82 -15.34
C ASP A 330 -11.55 -15.25 -15.86
N ARG A 331 -11.03 -14.27 -15.13
CA ARG A 331 -9.74 -13.61 -15.39
C ARG A 331 -9.06 -13.12 -14.11
N GLY A 332 -7.81 -12.76 -14.21
CA GLY A 332 -7.12 -12.04 -13.14
C GLY A 332 -7.56 -10.58 -13.03
N LEU A 333 -7.20 -9.95 -11.92
CA LEU A 333 -7.45 -8.52 -11.71
C LEU A 333 -6.62 -7.66 -12.67
N THR A 334 -7.19 -6.55 -13.10
CA THR A 334 -6.45 -5.47 -13.76
C THR A 334 -5.66 -4.66 -12.74
N VAL A 335 -4.72 -3.83 -13.21
CA VAL A 335 -3.99 -2.89 -12.34
C VAL A 335 -4.96 -1.89 -11.71
N ARG A 336 -5.97 -1.41 -12.44
CA ARG A 336 -6.98 -0.47 -11.94
C ARG A 336 -7.85 -1.07 -10.83
N GLU A 337 -8.33 -2.29 -11.01
CA GLU A 337 -9.10 -2.98 -9.97
C GLU A 337 -8.29 -3.14 -8.70
N ALA A 338 -7.05 -3.63 -8.83
CA ALA A 338 -6.13 -3.74 -7.69
C ALA A 338 -5.81 -2.38 -7.05
N ALA A 339 -5.65 -1.32 -7.85
CA ALA A 339 -5.41 0.03 -7.37
C ALA A 339 -6.60 0.57 -6.57
N ARG A 340 -7.84 0.31 -7.02
CA ARG A 340 -9.04 0.64 -6.25
C ARG A 340 -9.14 -0.13 -4.94
N LEU A 341 -8.78 -1.42 -4.93
CA LEU A 341 -8.69 -2.20 -3.69
C LEU A 341 -7.60 -1.69 -2.74
N GLN A 342 -6.63 -0.95 -3.25
CA GLN A 342 -5.61 -0.23 -2.49
C GLN A 342 -5.97 1.24 -2.21
N SER A 343 -7.18 1.68 -2.54
CA SER A 343 -7.67 3.06 -2.39
C SER A 343 -6.92 4.14 -3.20
N PHE A 344 -6.32 3.79 -4.33
CA PHE A 344 -5.85 4.79 -5.29
C PHE A 344 -7.02 5.33 -6.13
N PRO A 345 -7.14 6.65 -6.28
CA PRO A 345 -8.17 7.22 -7.16
C PRO A 345 -7.87 6.93 -8.63
N ASP A 346 -8.89 6.96 -9.49
CA ASP A 346 -8.76 6.65 -10.92
C ASP A 346 -7.92 7.67 -11.70
N THR A 347 -7.79 8.87 -11.18
CA THR A 347 -6.88 9.89 -11.70
C THR A 347 -5.40 9.50 -11.54
N TYR A 348 -5.09 8.55 -10.64
CA TYR A 348 -3.72 8.07 -10.42
C TYR A 348 -3.33 7.06 -11.48
N ARG A 349 -2.26 7.33 -12.23
CA ARG A 349 -1.78 6.48 -13.35
C ARG A 349 -0.51 5.74 -12.95
N PHE A 350 -0.40 4.49 -13.41
CA PHE A 350 0.79 3.64 -13.22
C PHE A 350 1.49 3.42 -14.55
N PHE A 351 2.82 3.50 -14.57
CA PHE A 351 3.63 3.40 -15.76
C PHE A 351 4.64 2.24 -15.69
N GLY A 352 5.17 1.86 -16.84
CA GLY A 352 6.09 0.74 -16.99
C GLY A 352 5.42 -0.49 -17.57
N SER A 353 6.13 -1.62 -17.59
CA SER A 353 5.54 -2.90 -18.01
C SER A 353 4.37 -3.29 -17.09
N LEU A 354 3.44 -4.11 -17.59
CA LEU A 354 2.31 -4.58 -16.79
C LEU A 354 2.77 -5.20 -15.44
N GLY A 355 3.86 -5.97 -15.45
CA GLY A 355 4.44 -6.52 -14.23
C GLY A 355 4.97 -5.46 -13.28
N ALA A 356 5.57 -4.37 -13.79
CA ALA A 356 6.02 -3.25 -12.97
C ALA A 356 4.84 -2.49 -12.36
N GLN A 357 3.78 -2.21 -13.13
CA GLN A 357 2.56 -1.58 -12.62
C GLN A 357 1.91 -2.42 -11.52
N GLN A 358 1.81 -3.74 -11.70
CA GLN A 358 1.28 -4.68 -10.71
C GLN A 358 2.11 -4.66 -9.42
N GLN A 359 3.44 -4.64 -9.53
CA GLN A 359 4.34 -4.60 -8.38
C GLN A 359 4.24 -3.27 -7.62
N GLN A 360 4.11 -2.15 -8.33
CA GLN A 360 3.92 -0.82 -7.75
C GLN A 360 2.66 -0.77 -6.88
N VAL A 361 1.52 -1.26 -7.41
CA VAL A 361 0.27 -1.33 -6.64
C VAL A 361 0.39 -2.27 -5.43
N ALA A 362 0.99 -3.45 -5.62
CA ALA A 362 1.13 -4.45 -4.56
C ALA A 362 1.98 -3.96 -3.38
N ASN A 363 3.07 -3.22 -3.67
CA ASN A 363 3.99 -2.70 -2.66
C ASN A 363 3.47 -1.47 -1.93
N ALA A 364 2.50 -0.77 -2.50
CA ALA A 364 2.05 0.51 -1.97
C ALA A 364 1.41 0.40 -0.57
N VAL A 365 1.59 1.43 0.23
CA VAL A 365 0.74 1.72 1.38
C VAL A 365 -0.57 2.32 0.87
N PRO A 366 -1.75 1.81 1.27
CA PRO A 366 -3.02 2.36 0.83
C PRO A 366 -3.17 3.84 1.20
N PRO A 367 -3.50 4.73 0.24
CA PRO A 367 -3.63 6.17 0.49
C PRO A 367 -4.59 6.54 1.62
N LEU A 368 -5.73 5.85 1.78
CA LEU A 368 -6.67 6.14 2.88
C LEU A 368 -6.10 5.76 4.25
N LEU A 369 -5.37 4.65 4.38
CA LEU A 369 -4.66 4.31 5.60
C LEU A 369 -3.56 5.34 5.92
N ALA A 370 -2.78 5.72 4.92
CA ALA A 370 -1.75 6.75 5.06
C ALA A 370 -2.34 8.10 5.46
N LYS A 371 -3.50 8.49 4.89
CA LYS A 371 -4.24 9.70 5.23
C LYS A 371 -4.66 9.70 6.71
N ALA A 372 -5.24 8.60 7.20
CA ALA A 372 -5.68 8.49 8.58
C ALA A 372 -4.53 8.72 9.58
N VAL A 373 -3.35 8.14 9.32
CA VAL A 373 -2.15 8.37 10.16
C VAL A 373 -1.65 9.81 10.01
N ALA A 374 -1.61 10.34 8.79
CA ALA A 374 -1.16 11.70 8.51
C ALA A 374 -2.02 12.76 9.21
N GLU A 375 -3.34 12.59 9.25
CA GLU A 375 -4.26 13.50 9.97
C GLU A 375 -3.97 13.54 11.46
N GLN A 376 -3.63 12.41 12.08
CA GLN A 376 -3.23 12.39 13.50
C GLN A 376 -1.86 13.05 13.74
N ILE A 377 -0.90 12.83 12.84
CA ILE A 377 0.40 13.54 12.91
C ILE A 377 0.16 15.04 12.76
N MET A 378 -0.66 15.51 11.82
CA MET A 378 -0.99 16.93 11.66
C MET A 378 -1.63 17.50 12.91
N LYS A 379 -2.57 16.79 13.52
CA LYS A 379 -3.20 17.17 14.79
C LYS A 379 -2.19 17.30 15.92
N ALA A 380 -1.28 16.32 16.06
CA ALA A 380 -0.23 16.35 17.08
C ALA A 380 0.79 17.48 16.83
N MET A 381 1.18 17.72 15.57
CA MET A 381 2.09 18.83 15.22
C MET A 381 1.50 20.20 15.59
N ASN A 382 0.17 20.36 15.44
CA ASN A 382 -0.54 21.61 15.74
C ASN A 382 -0.94 21.76 17.22
N ALA A 383 -0.87 20.69 18.01
CA ALA A 383 -1.16 20.77 19.44
C ALA A 383 -0.11 21.66 20.14
N SER A 384 -0.58 22.59 20.98
CA SER A 384 0.29 23.38 21.85
C SER A 384 1.04 22.42 22.76
N THR A 385 2.34 22.63 22.95
CA THR A 385 3.08 21.99 24.03
C THR A 385 2.50 22.54 25.34
N GLY A 386 1.57 21.80 25.94
CA GLY A 386 1.10 22.12 27.27
C GLY A 386 2.30 22.07 28.22
N LYS A 387 2.72 23.22 28.73
CA LYS A 387 3.56 23.24 29.91
C LYS A 387 2.75 22.57 31.01
N GLN A 388 3.11 21.33 31.36
CA GLN A 388 2.74 20.81 32.67
C GLN A 388 3.49 21.67 33.67
N SER A 389 2.73 22.56 34.30
CA SER A 389 3.16 23.34 35.48
C SER A 389 3.25 22.42 36.69
#